data_79ae358b91643d7f389eb52ae3bba947
#
_entry.id   79ae358b91643d7f389eb52ae3bba947
#
_cell.length_a   1.000
_cell.length_b   1.000
_cell.length_c   1.000
_cell.angle_alpha   90.00
_cell.angle_beta   90.00
_cell.angle_gamma   90.00
#
_symmetry.space_group_name_H-M   'P 1'
#
loop_
_entity.id
_entity.type
_entity.pdbx_description
1 polymer ?
#
loop_
_entity_poly.entity_id
_entity_poly.type
_entity_poly.pdbx_seq_one_letter_code
_entity_poly.pdbx_strand_id
1 'polypeptide(L)'
;WQCLIYHIVINPQKTMSSIIPQASLFIGIIPALIVLYIGLKGYEGHFKDKLIFLTFIVGIIIGFVSAVIELLTQNIGLLLYIILFPILEQLFKTIILNIGRFQEKQETTIYGLSLGLGFGSVFTPAAIILGNFQEINISFIAAIIGSFGIILFHAGTGVIIGYGVYAHKLSRYLTIAILSHFVITTVIGVTNLFQIAYLQIILVIYGIMVYWYATKRIMPRILSESQRRKRTQKEIDIKSK
;
A
#
# COMPACT_ATOMS: atom_id res chain seq x y z
N TRP A 1 37.28 -3.07 -8.38
CA TRP A 1 37.07 -1.97 -7.43
C TRP A 1 37.67 -0.66 -7.94
N GLN A 2 38.92 -0.62 -8.37
CA GLN A 2 39.55 0.59 -8.94
C GLN A 2 38.83 1.11 -10.20
N CYS A 3 38.32 0.24 -11.07
CA CYS A 3 37.59 0.62 -12.27
C CYS A 3 36.24 1.28 -11.95
N LEU A 4 35.57 0.83 -10.89
CA LEU A 4 34.28 1.41 -10.40
C LEU A 4 34.50 2.81 -9.81
N ILE A 5 35.57 2.98 -9.01
CA ILE A 5 35.93 4.27 -8.41
C ILE A 5 36.30 5.28 -9.51
N TYR A 6 37.02 4.85 -10.55
CA TYR A 6 37.41 5.70 -11.69
C TYR A 6 36.18 6.22 -12.46
N HIS A 7 35.16 5.38 -12.66
CA HIS A 7 33.90 5.77 -13.33
C HIS A 7 33.06 6.74 -12.49
N ILE A 8 33.03 6.56 -11.16
CA ILE A 8 32.29 7.44 -10.24
C ILE A 8 32.93 8.85 -10.19
N VAL A 9 34.25 8.93 -10.23
CA VAL A 9 34.97 10.21 -10.12
C VAL A 9 34.96 11.01 -11.43
N ILE A 10 34.96 10.35 -12.61
CA ILE A 10 35.09 11.02 -13.91
C ILE A 10 33.74 11.42 -14.51
N ASN A 11 32.65 10.75 -14.18
CA ASN A 11 31.34 11.12 -14.72
C ASN A 11 30.22 10.92 -13.69
N PRO A 12 30.15 11.75 -12.64
CA PRO A 12 29.20 11.57 -11.55
C PRO A 12 27.74 11.64 -12.01
N GLN A 13 27.40 12.42 -13.04
CA GLN A 13 26.04 12.50 -13.59
C GLN A 13 25.62 11.20 -14.30
N LYS A 14 26.52 10.60 -15.10
CA LYS A 14 26.23 9.36 -15.82
C LYS A 14 26.11 8.16 -14.87
N THR A 15 26.90 8.13 -13.79
CA THR A 15 26.82 7.10 -12.75
C THR A 15 25.57 7.25 -11.88
N MET A 16 25.18 8.46 -11.53
CA MET A 16 23.94 8.70 -10.78
C MET A 16 22.69 8.32 -11.58
N SER A 17 22.63 8.66 -12.87
CA SER A 17 21.49 8.29 -13.73
C SER A 17 21.32 6.78 -13.90
N SER A 18 22.36 5.98 -13.68
CA SER A 18 22.27 4.51 -13.72
C SER A 18 21.98 3.88 -12.34
N ILE A 19 22.37 4.54 -11.24
CA ILE A 19 22.21 4.02 -9.87
C ILE A 19 20.79 4.30 -9.33
N ILE A 20 20.22 5.46 -9.61
CA ILE A 20 18.88 5.85 -9.09
C ILE A 20 17.81 4.81 -9.45
N PRO A 21 17.62 4.39 -10.71
CA PRO A 21 16.64 3.37 -11.04
C PRO A 21 16.89 2.03 -10.35
N GLN A 22 18.16 1.61 -10.21
CA GLN A 22 18.51 0.36 -9.54
C GLN A 22 18.23 0.38 -8.03
N ALA A 23 18.47 1.52 -7.37
CA ALA A 23 18.20 1.70 -5.95
C ALA A 23 16.70 1.91 -5.65
N SER A 24 15.88 2.25 -6.64
CA SER A 24 14.49 2.66 -6.45
C SER A 24 13.62 1.60 -5.77
N LEU A 25 13.86 0.30 -6.05
CA LEU A 25 13.16 -0.80 -5.38
C LEU A 25 13.39 -0.79 -3.87
N PHE A 26 14.65 -0.55 -3.44
CA PHE A 26 14.96 -0.48 -2.01
C PHE A 26 14.30 0.73 -1.34
N ILE A 27 14.21 1.85 -2.05
CA ILE A 27 13.56 3.08 -1.55
C ILE A 27 12.06 2.86 -1.28
N GLY A 28 11.39 1.98 -2.05
CA GLY A 28 10.00 1.62 -1.81
C GLY A 28 9.82 0.51 -0.77
N ILE A 29 10.57 -0.59 -0.90
CA ILE A 29 10.39 -1.81 -0.10
C ILE A 29 10.85 -1.60 1.36
N ILE A 30 12.00 -0.96 1.59
CA ILE A 30 12.54 -0.82 2.96
C ILE A 30 11.60 -0.01 3.87
N PRO A 31 11.11 1.18 3.49
CA PRO A 31 10.12 1.90 4.30
C PRO A 31 8.84 1.10 4.54
N ALA A 32 8.35 0.36 3.52
CA ALA A 32 7.17 -0.48 3.66
C ALA A 32 7.38 -1.59 4.70
N LEU A 33 8.56 -2.24 4.73
CA LEU A 33 8.90 -3.25 5.74
C LEU A 33 9.03 -2.65 7.14
N ILE A 34 9.60 -1.46 7.28
CA ILE A 34 9.68 -0.75 8.56
C ILE A 34 8.27 -0.44 9.07
N VAL A 35 7.39 0.08 8.21
CA VAL A 35 5.99 0.37 8.56
C VAL A 35 5.25 -0.92 8.92
N LEU A 36 5.50 -2.03 8.21
CA LEU A 36 4.94 -3.33 8.51
C LEU A 36 5.35 -3.79 9.92
N TYR A 37 6.65 -3.77 10.21
CA TYR A 37 7.16 -4.15 11.53
C TYR A 37 6.50 -3.34 12.66
N ILE A 38 6.42 -2.01 12.48
CA ILE A 38 5.77 -1.12 13.47
C ILE A 38 4.27 -1.42 13.57
N GLY A 39 3.59 -1.66 12.46
CA GLY A 39 2.15 -1.92 12.40
C GLY A 39 1.74 -3.26 12.99
N LEU A 40 2.65 -4.26 13.00
CA LEU A 40 2.43 -5.58 13.61
C LEU A 40 2.65 -5.59 15.12
N LYS A 41 3.34 -4.59 15.65
CA LYS A 41 3.65 -4.51 17.09
C LYS A 41 2.37 -4.44 17.92
N GLY A 42 2.22 -5.37 18.86
CA GLY A 42 1.02 -5.54 19.69
C GLY A 42 -0.05 -6.48 19.11
N TYR A 43 0.25 -7.12 17.97
CA TYR A 43 -0.61 -8.17 17.36
C TYR A 43 0.10 -9.52 17.30
N GLU A 44 1.22 -9.69 18.01
CA GLU A 44 1.97 -10.93 18.08
C GLU A 44 1.06 -12.08 18.56
N GLY A 45 1.16 -13.23 17.91
CA GLY A 45 0.30 -14.38 18.18
C GLY A 45 -1.10 -14.34 17.52
N HIS A 46 -1.48 -13.22 16.88
CA HIS A 46 -2.72 -13.07 16.13
C HIS A 46 -2.55 -13.22 14.62
N PHE A 47 -1.37 -13.61 14.14
CA PHE A 47 -1.09 -13.86 12.73
C PHE A 47 -0.02 -14.94 12.59
N LYS A 48 0.16 -15.43 11.36
CA LYS A 48 1.23 -16.36 11.00
C LYS A 48 2.27 -15.64 10.14
N ASP A 49 3.53 -15.62 10.57
CA ASP A 49 4.64 -14.92 9.89
C ASP A 49 4.74 -15.31 8.41
N LYS A 50 4.60 -16.61 8.11
CA LYS A 50 4.60 -17.12 6.73
C LYS A 50 3.52 -16.45 5.87
N LEU A 51 2.35 -16.15 6.42
CA LEU A 51 1.26 -15.51 5.68
C LEU A 51 1.45 -14.00 5.57
N ILE A 52 2.06 -13.35 6.55
CA ILE A 52 2.49 -11.95 6.46
C ILE A 52 3.46 -11.79 5.30
N PHE A 53 4.51 -12.63 5.27
CA PHE A 53 5.49 -12.57 4.19
C PHE A 53 4.85 -12.88 2.83
N LEU A 54 4.03 -13.92 2.75
CA LEU A 54 3.33 -14.29 1.52
C LEU A 54 2.44 -13.15 1.01
N THR A 55 1.63 -12.54 1.87
CA THR A 55 0.72 -11.45 1.47
C THR A 55 1.49 -10.19 1.07
N PHE A 56 2.65 -9.92 1.69
CA PHE A 56 3.54 -8.84 1.27
C PHE A 56 4.07 -9.05 -0.16
N ILE A 57 4.58 -10.25 -0.46
CA ILE A 57 5.07 -10.60 -1.81
C ILE A 57 3.94 -10.56 -2.85
N VAL A 58 2.78 -11.12 -2.51
CA VAL A 58 1.60 -11.04 -3.40
C VAL A 58 1.19 -9.58 -3.62
N GLY A 59 1.28 -8.74 -2.58
CA GLY A 59 1.08 -7.30 -2.68
C GLY A 59 2.01 -6.66 -3.70
N ILE A 60 3.32 -6.95 -3.65
CA ILE A 60 4.30 -6.48 -4.63
C ILE A 60 3.90 -6.92 -6.05
N ILE A 61 3.54 -8.18 -6.24
CA ILE A 61 3.21 -8.72 -7.57
C ILE A 61 1.98 -8.01 -8.16
N ILE A 62 0.88 -7.91 -7.40
CA ILE A 62 -0.34 -7.25 -7.91
C ILE A 62 -0.16 -5.73 -8.04
N GLY A 63 0.66 -5.09 -7.18
CA GLY A 63 1.04 -3.69 -7.31
C GLY A 63 1.85 -3.45 -8.58
N PHE A 64 2.78 -4.34 -8.91
CA PHE A 64 3.53 -4.28 -10.15
C PHE A 64 2.62 -4.44 -11.38
N VAL A 65 1.69 -5.40 -11.34
CA VAL A 65 0.69 -5.57 -12.41
C VAL A 65 -0.14 -4.28 -12.57
N SER A 66 -0.58 -3.68 -11.46
CA SER A 66 -1.32 -2.40 -11.49
C SER A 66 -0.50 -1.28 -12.12
N ALA A 67 0.76 -1.11 -11.71
CA ALA A 67 1.65 -0.09 -12.27
C ALA A 67 1.92 -0.29 -13.77
N VAL A 68 2.03 -1.53 -14.22
CA VAL A 68 2.17 -1.84 -15.67
C VAL A 68 0.89 -1.49 -16.44
N ILE A 69 -0.29 -1.82 -15.90
CA ILE A 69 -1.57 -1.45 -16.52
C ILE A 69 -1.68 0.08 -16.60
N GLU A 70 -1.33 0.79 -15.52
CA GLU A 70 -1.30 2.25 -15.49
C GLU A 70 -0.39 2.83 -16.57
N LEU A 71 0.82 2.31 -16.71
CA LEU A 71 1.77 2.71 -17.74
C LEU A 71 1.23 2.48 -19.15
N LEU A 72 0.64 1.32 -19.42
CA LEU A 72 0.10 0.99 -20.73
C LEU A 72 -1.16 1.81 -21.09
N THR A 73 -1.84 2.34 -20.08
CA THR A 73 -3.10 3.09 -20.24
C THR A 73 -2.96 4.58 -19.93
N GLN A 74 -1.75 5.12 -19.85
CA GLN A 74 -1.49 6.53 -19.51
C GLN A 74 -2.22 7.55 -20.41
N ASN A 75 -2.61 7.17 -21.62
CA ASN A 75 -3.27 8.02 -22.59
C ASN A 75 -4.82 7.94 -22.56
N ILE A 76 -5.42 7.22 -21.60
CA ILE A 76 -6.89 7.05 -21.52
C ILE A 76 -7.65 8.31 -21.11
N GLY A 77 -6.94 9.36 -20.75
CA GLY A 77 -7.53 10.62 -20.27
C GLY A 77 -7.72 10.67 -18.75
N LEU A 78 -7.58 11.87 -18.20
CA LEU A 78 -7.55 12.11 -16.75
C LEU A 78 -8.81 11.60 -16.04
N LEU A 79 -9.99 11.79 -16.60
CA LEU A 79 -11.26 11.39 -15.98
C LEU A 79 -11.34 9.85 -15.82
N LEU A 80 -10.98 9.11 -16.87
CA LEU A 80 -10.97 7.65 -16.82
C LEU A 80 -9.88 7.14 -15.88
N TYR A 81 -8.72 7.79 -15.84
CA TYR A 81 -7.66 7.51 -14.89
C TYR A 81 -8.17 7.60 -13.44
N ILE A 82 -8.80 8.74 -13.08
CA ILE A 82 -9.32 8.99 -11.72
C ILE A 82 -10.38 7.95 -11.31
N ILE A 83 -11.19 7.45 -12.25
CA ILE A 83 -12.27 6.50 -11.94
C ILE A 83 -11.79 5.05 -11.96
N LEU A 84 -11.04 4.67 -12.99
CA LEU A 84 -10.70 3.27 -13.26
C LEU A 84 -9.70 2.69 -12.26
N PHE A 85 -8.61 3.41 -11.96
CA PHE A 85 -7.54 2.88 -11.11
C PHE A 85 -7.97 2.66 -9.67
N PRO A 86 -8.71 3.58 -9.00
CA PRO A 86 -9.26 3.30 -7.68
C PRO A 86 -10.06 2.01 -7.60
N ILE A 87 -10.87 1.75 -8.61
CA ILE A 87 -11.69 0.53 -8.67
C ILE A 87 -10.81 -0.70 -8.85
N LEU A 88 -9.94 -0.71 -9.87
CA LEU A 88 -9.09 -1.85 -10.19
C LEU A 88 -8.18 -2.24 -9.02
N GLU A 89 -7.49 -1.27 -8.43
CA GLU A 89 -6.52 -1.53 -7.37
C GLU A 89 -7.16 -2.02 -6.08
N GLN A 90 -8.34 -1.50 -5.73
CA GLN A 90 -9.06 -2.00 -4.57
C GLN A 90 -9.67 -3.38 -4.85
N LEU A 91 -10.11 -3.66 -6.09
CA LEU A 91 -10.57 -4.99 -6.49
C LEU A 91 -9.45 -6.02 -6.46
N PHE A 92 -8.24 -5.70 -6.94
CA PHE A 92 -7.09 -6.62 -6.85
C PHE A 92 -6.80 -7.04 -5.41
N LYS A 93 -6.74 -6.08 -4.49
CA LYS A 93 -6.57 -6.40 -3.06
C LYS A 93 -7.73 -7.23 -2.51
N THR A 94 -8.95 -6.89 -2.93
CA THR A 94 -10.17 -7.61 -2.51
C THR A 94 -10.16 -9.07 -2.97
N ILE A 95 -9.80 -9.34 -4.21
CA ILE A 95 -9.73 -10.70 -4.75
C ILE A 95 -8.78 -11.55 -3.89
N ILE A 96 -7.60 -11.04 -3.57
CA ILE A 96 -6.62 -11.78 -2.76
C ILE A 96 -7.12 -12.03 -1.33
N LEU A 97 -7.65 -10.99 -0.67
CA LEU A 97 -8.11 -11.10 0.72
C LEU A 97 -9.42 -11.88 0.86
N ASN A 98 -10.20 -12.01 -0.22
CA ASN A 98 -11.46 -12.74 -0.22
C ASN A 98 -11.31 -14.23 -0.65
N ILE A 99 -10.09 -14.72 -0.87
CA ILE A 99 -9.87 -16.15 -1.08
C ILE A 99 -10.28 -16.90 0.19
N GLY A 100 -10.99 -18.05 0.04
CA GLY A 100 -11.55 -18.83 1.16
C GLY A 100 -10.57 -19.13 2.30
N ARG A 101 -9.26 -19.18 2.01
CA ARG A 101 -8.21 -19.32 3.03
C ARG A 101 -8.17 -18.16 4.05
N PHE A 102 -8.60 -16.98 3.65
CA PHE A 102 -8.58 -15.75 4.47
C PHE A 102 -9.96 -15.38 5.02
N GLN A 103 -11.03 -15.88 4.41
CA GLN A 103 -12.41 -15.59 4.85
C GLN A 103 -12.62 -15.99 6.31
N GLU A 104 -13.48 -15.23 7.01
CA GLU A 104 -13.90 -15.49 8.40
C GLU A 104 -12.78 -15.43 9.46
N LYS A 105 -11.56 -15.08 9.08
CA LYS A 105 -10.43 -15.02 9.99
C LYS A 105 -10.13 -13.60 10.39
N GLN A 106 -9.99 -13.36 11.69
CA GLN A 106 -9.61 -12.06 12.22
C GLN A 106 -8.26 -11.58 11.67
N GLU A 107 -7.34 -12.51 11.45
CA GLU A 107 -6.00 -12.24 10.92
C GLU A 107 -6.03 -11.64 9.51
N THR A 108 -7.12 -11.77 8.76
CA THR A 108 -7.27 -11.20 7.41
C THR A 108 -7.12 -9.69 7.41
N THR A 109 -7.54 -9.04 8.49
CA THR A 109 -7.32 -7.59 8.67
C THR A 109 -5.82 -7.26 8.74
N ILE A 110 -5.03 -8.10 9.42
CA ILE A 110 -3.58 -7.94 9.56
C ILE A 110 -2.88 -8.28 8.24
N TYR A 111 -3.33 -9.34 7.57
CA TYR A 111 -2.81 -9.68 6.23
C TYR A 111 -3.13 -8.59 5.20
N GLY A 112 -4.23 -7.86 5.37
CA GLY A 112 -4.56 -6.68 4.57
C GLY A 112 -3.53 -5.56 4.72
N LEU A 113 -3.01 -5.32 5.94
CA LEU A 113 -1.90 -4.39 6.16
C LEU A 113 -0.67 -4.79 5.35
N SER A 114 -0.27 -6.04 5.45
CA SER A 114 0.90 -6.57 4.75
C SER A 114 0.75 -6.52 3.23
N LEU A 115 -0.41 -6.96 2.71
CA LEU A 115 -0.74 -6.90 1.29
C LEU A 115 -0.72 -5.46 0.76
N GLY A 116 -1.32 -4.52 1.51
CA GLY A 116 -1.37 -3.12 1.14
C GLY A 116 0.01 -2.46 1.12
N LEU A 117 0.88 -2.77 2.09
CA LEU A 117 2.26 -2.28 2.13
C LEU A 117 3.08 -2.82 0.96
N GLY A 118 2.98 -4.13 0.66
CA GLY A 118 3.62 -4.71 -0.50
C GLY A 118 3.13 -4.07 -1.81
N PHE A 119 1.83 -3.86 -1.95
CA PHE A 119 1.21 -3.19 -3.11
C PHE A 119 1.75 -1.76 -3.28
N GLY A 120 1.69 -0.97 -2.21
CA GLY A 120 2.12 0.43 -2.23
C GLY A 120 3.62 0.62 -2.47
N SER A 121 4.46 -0.35 -2.05
CA SER A 121 5.93 -0.26 -2.18
C SER A 121 6.42 -0.17 -3.62
N VAL A 122 5.62 -0.60 -4.59
CA VAL A 122 5.97 -0.59 -6.02
C VAL A 122 5.84 0.81 -6.64
N PHE A 123 5.00 1.68 -6.06
CA PHE A 123 4.78 3.01 -6.63
C PHE A 123 5.98 3.95 -6.48
N THR A 124 6.85 3.75 -5.49
CA THR A 124 8.09 4.51 -5.39
C THR A 124 9.03 4.26 -6.57
N PRO A 125 9.42 3.00 -6.90
CA PRO A 125 10.22 2.75 -8.09
C PRO A 125 9.51 3.15 -9.37
N ALA A 126 8.18 2.96 -9.47
CA ALA A 126 7.42 3.41 -10.62
C ALA A 126 7.51 4.93 -10.81
N ALA A 127 7.31 5.72 -9.75
CA ALA A 127 7.43 7.19 -9.80
C ALA A 127 8.84 7.64 -10.20
N ILE A 128 9.89 6.98 -9.69
CA ILE A 128 11.29 7.32 -10.01
C ILE A 128 11.62 7.00 -11.48
N ILE A 129 11.20 5.82 -11.97
CA ILE A 129 11.49 5.39 -13.34
C ILE A 129 10.69 6.23 -14.34
N LEU A 130 9.40 6.47 -14.10
CA LEU A 130 8.53 7.24 -14.98
C LEU A 130 8.87 8.73 -14.97
N GLY A 131 9.29 9.26 -13.82
CA GLY A 131 9.74 10.65 -13.68
C GLY A 131 11.07 10.95 -14.40
N ASN A 132 11.77 9.90 -14.87
CA ASN A 132 13.04 10.00 -15.61
C ASN A 132 14.03 10.99 -14.96
N PHE A 133 14.16 10.93 -13.64
CA PHE A 133 15.02 11.84 -12.89
C PHE A 133 16.49 11.53 -13.18
N GLN A 134 17.22 12.55 -13.67
CA GLN A 134 18.65 12.46 -13.98
C GLN A 134 19.52 12.90 -12.79
N GLU A 135 18.92 13.64 -11.86
CA GLU A 135 19.59 14.23 -10.69
C GLU A 135 18.64 14.31 -9.49
N ILE A 136 19.23 14.46 -8.31
CA ILE A 136 18.48 14.71 -7.08
C ILE A 136 18.10 16.18 -7.02
N ASN A 137 16.86 16.46 -7.40
CA ASN A 137 16.25 17.79 -7.35
C ASN A 137 14.99 17.79 -6.48
N ILE A 138 14.36 18.93 -6.35
CA ILE A 138 13.15 19.09 -5.53
C ILE A 138 12.00 18.19 -6.01
N SER A 139 11.86 17.98 -7.32
CA SER A 139 10.82 17.12 -7.89
C SER A 139 11.08 15.65 -7.59
N PHE A 140 12.35 15.21 -7.61
CA PHE A 140 12.74 13.86 -7.19
C PHE A 140 12.43 13.61 -5.71
N ILE A 141 12.80 14.57 -4.85
CA ILE A 141 12.50 14.47 -3.40
C ILE A 141 10.99 14.47 -3.16
N ALA A 142 10.24 15.32 -3.85
CA ALA A 142 8.79 15.35 -3.76
C ALA A 142 8.15 14.02 -4.21
N ALA A 143 8.64 13.39 -5.27
CA ALA A 143 8.17 12.10 -5.75
C ALA A 143 8.40 10.98 -4.71
N ILE A 144 9.57 10.95 -4.05
CA ILE A 144 9.85 9.98 -2.97
C ILE A 144 8.92 10.21 -1.78
N ILE A 145 8.79 11.45 -1.34
CA ILE A 145 7.94 11.82 -0.20
C ILE A 145 6.47 11.48 -0.51
N GLY A 146 5.97 11.87 -1.69
CA GLY A 146 4.61 11.58 -2.13
C GLY A 146 4.33 10.07 -2.22
N SER A 147 5.27 9.30 -2.78
CA SER A 147 5.13 7.85 -2.88
C SER A 147 5.09 7.15 -1.52
N PHE A 148 5.79 7.69 -0.50
CA PHE A 148 5.64 7.19 0.87
C PHE A 148 4.21 7.38 1.40
N GLY A 149 3.56 8.51 1.09
CA GLY A 149 2.14 8.72 1.38
C GLY A 149 1.24 7.67 0.69
N ILE A 150 1.55 7.30 -0.56
CA ILE A 150 0.85 6.26 -1.30
C ILE A 150 1.04 4.89 -0.62
N ILE A 151 2.24 4.55 -0.16
CA ILE A 151 2.51 3.31 0.60
C ILE A 151 1.60 3.23 1.84
N LEU A 152 1.56 4.30 2.64
CA LEU A 152 0.72 4.36 3.83
C LEU A 152 -0.78 4.27 3.51
N PHE A 153 -1.21 4.92 2.44
CA PHE A 153 -2.58 4.84 1.96
C PHE A 153 -2.98 3.41 1.58
N HIS A 154 -2.16 2.71 0.79
CA HIS A 154 -2.44 1.33 0.40
C HIS A 154 -2.41 0.37 1.60
N ALA A 155 -1.54 0.59 2.58
CA ALA A 155 -1.54 -0.11 3.85
C ALA A 155 -2.88 0.03 4.57
N GLY A 156 -3.36 1.28 4.69
CA GLY A 156 -4.64 1.58 5.33
C GLY A 156 -5.84 0.97 4.61
N THR A 157 -5.91 1.09 3.29
CA THR A 157 -7.00 0.49 2.49
C THR A 157 -6.97 -1.03 2.51
N GLY A 158 -5.78 -1.63 2.55
CA GLY A 158 -5.63 -3.07 2.76
C GLY A 158 -6.24 -3.55 4.08
N VAL A 159 -5.99 -2.84 5.19
CA VAL A 159 -6.63 -3.08 6.50
C VAL A 159 -8.15 -2.94 6.41
N ILE A 160 -8.63 -1.86 5.78
CA ILE A 160 -10.06 -1.57 5.62
C ILE A 160 -10.77 -2.73 4.90
N ILE A 161 -10.22 -3.19 3.76
CA ILE A 161 -10.77 -4.30 2.98
C ILE A 161 -10.68 -5.61 3.77
N GLY A 162 -9.52 -5.91 4.38
CA GLY A 162 -9.34 -7.11 5.19
C GLY A 162 -10.32 -7.20 6.35
N TYR A 163 -10.62 -6.09 7.01
CA TYR A 163 -11.67 -6.01 8.02
C TYR A 163 -13.06 -6.23 7.42
N GLY A 164 -13.33 -5.67 6.24
CA GLY A 164 -14.58 -5.87 5.51
C GLY A 164 -14.86 -7.34 5.18
N VAL A 165 -13.82 -8.09 4.79
CA VAL A 165 -13.87 -9.54 4.56
C VAL A 165 -14.19 -10.27 5.89
N TYR A 166 -13.42 -10.00 6.94
CA TYR A 166 -13.60 -10.62 8.26
C TYR A 166 -14.98 -10.35 8.86
N ALA A 167 -15.47 -9.12 8.75
CA ALA A 167 -16.73 -8.69 9.36
C ALA A 167 -17.98 -9.03 8.52
N HIS A 168 -17.82 -9.72 7.37
CA HIS A 168 -18.91 -10.01 6.39
C HIS A 168 -19.62 -8.73 5.90
N LYS A 169 -18.87 -7.63 5.77
CA LYS A 169 -19.35 -6.33 5.31
C LYS A 169 -18.50 -5.79 4.15
N LEU A 170 -18.06 -6.72 3.27
CA LEU A 170 -17.09 -6.41 2.21
C LEU A 170 -17.55 -5.25 1.33
N SER A 171 -18.80 -5.26 0.85
CA SER A 171 -19.32 -4.18 -0.01
C SER A 171 -19.12 -2.80 0.60
N ARG A 172 -19.49 -2.62 1.88
CA ARG A 172 -19.33 -1.33 2.59
C ARG A 172 -17.88 -0.87 2.66
N TYR A 173 -16.98 -1.77 3.08
CA TYR A 173 -15.57 -1.41 3.30
C TYR A 173 -14.80 -1.26 1.98
N LEU A 174 -15.17 -2.04 0.95
CA LEU A 174 -14.65 -1.87 -0.39
C LEU A 174 -15.05 -0.52 -0.98
N THR A 175 -16.32 -0.12 -0.84
CA THR A 175 -16.80 1.20 -1.28
C THR A 175 -16.03 2.33 -0.58
N ILE A 176 -15.80 2.23 0.74
CA ILE A 176 -14.99 3.21 1.48
C ILE A 176 -13.56 3.26 0.92
N ALA A 177 -12.95 2.11 0.66
CA ALA A 177 -11.60 2.04 0.11
C ALA A 177 -11.51 2.65 -1.30
N ILE A 178 -12.49 2.39 -2.17
CA ILE A 178 -12.57 2.97 -3.52
C ILE A 178 -12.76 4.49 -3.45
N LEU A 179 -13.73 4.96 -2.65
CA LEU A 179 -14.01 6.41 -2.52
C LEU A 179 -12.81 7.16 -1.94
N SER A 180 -12.13 6.58 -0.94
CA SER A 180 -10.92 7.18 -0.40
C SER A 180 -9.78 7.22 -1.43
N HIS A 181 -9.72 6.26 -2.36
CA HIS A 181 -8.70 6.21 -3.39
C HIS A 181 -8.89 7.29 -4.49
N PHE A 182 -10.11 7.70 -4.76
CA PHE A 182 -10.34 8.83 -5.69
C PHE A 182 -9.59 10.11 -5.29
N VAL A 183 -9.41 10.34 -3.99
CA VAL A 183 -8.62 11.49 -3.51
C VAL A 183 -7.17 11.37 -3.96
N ILE A 184 -6.54 10.17 -3.81
CA ILE A 184 -5.16 9.93 -4.22
C ILE A 184 -4.99 10.14 -5.73
N THR A 185 -5.81 9.48 -6.54
CA THR A 185 -5.70 9.57 -8.01
C THR A 185 -5.99 10.97 -8.52
N THR A 186 -6.92 11.70 -7.88
CA THR A 186 -7.19 13.11 -8.21
C THR A 186 -5.96 13.98 -7.93
N VAL A 187 -5.33 13.85 -6.75
CA VAL A 187 -4.14 14.62 -6.40
C VAL A 187 -2.98 14.29 -7.36
N ILE A 188 -2.75 13.01 -7.67
CA ILE A 188 -1.72 12.60 -8.63
C ILE A 188 -2.02 13.19 -10.02
N GLY A 189 -3.25 13.06 -10.51
CA GLY A 189 -3.67 13.57 -11.81
C GLY A 189 -3.51 15.10 -11.92
N VAL A 190 -3.92 15.84 -10.89
CA VAL A 190 -3.74 17.31 -10.82
C VAL A 190 -2.26 17.68 -10.76
N THR A 191 -1.46 16.97 -9.94
CA THR A 191 -0.02 17.20 -9.85
C THR A 191 0.66 17.02 -11.21
N ASN A 192 0.31 15.97 -11.95
CA ASN A 192 0.87 15.69 -13.27
C ASN A 192 0.40 16.69 -14.32
N LEU A 193 -0.88 17.06 -14.29
CA LEU A 193 -1.44 18.02 -15.26
C LEU A 193 -0.83 19.43 -15.13
N PHE A 194 -0.68 19.91 -13.91
CA PHE A 194 -0.19 21.27 -13.63
C PHE A 194 1.31 21.33 -13.28
N GLN A 195 2.00 20.19 -13.20
CA GLN A 195 3.43 20.07 -12.85
C GLN A 195 3.76 20.73 -11.48
N ILE A 196 2.84 20.60 -10.51
CA ILE A 196 2.96 21.24 -9.19
C ILE A 196 3.50 20.23 -8.17
N ALA A 197 4.82 20.14 -8.06
CA ALA A 197 5.47 19.13 -7.20
C ALA A 197 5.07 19.20 -5.71
N TYR A 198 4.80 20.38 -5.15
CA TYR A 198 4.45 20.53 -3.74
C TYR A 198 3.08 19.96 -3.37
N LEU A 199 2.18 19.69 -4.34
CA LEU A 199 0.93 18.99 -4.08
C LEU A 199 1.14 17.54 -3.59
N GLN A 200 2.31 16.97 -3.80
CA GLN A 200 2.68 15.65 -3.28
C GLN A 200 2.64 15.56 -1.74
N ILE A 201 2.76 16.71 -1.04
CA ILE A 201 2.62 16.74 0.42
C ILE A 201 1.20 16.33 0.87
N ILE A 202 0.18 16.59 0.03
CA ILE A 202 -1.21 16.17 0.29
C ILE A 202 -1.31 14.65 0.34
N LEU A 203 -0.57 13.94 -0.53
CA LEU A 203 -0.52 12.47 -0.53
C LEU A 203 0.01 11.93 0.80
N VAL A 204 1.04 12.58 1.34
CA VAL A 204 1.63 12.18 2.63
C VAL A 204 0.64 12.38 3.78
N ILE A 205 0.08 13.57 3.89
CA ILE A 205 -0.89 13.91 4.94
C ILE A 205 -2.08 12.96 4.89
N TYR A 206 -2.64 12.76 3.69
CA TYR A 206 -3.79 11.89 3.49
C TYR A 206 -3.44 10.42 3.74
N GLY A 207 -2.30 9.94 3.25
CA GLY A 207 -1.81 8.59 3.51
C GLY A 207 -1.63 8.31 5.00
N ILE A 208 -1.03 9.25 5.76
CA ILE A 208 -0.90 9.17 7.21
C ILE A 208 -2.28 9.10 7.88
N MET A 209 -3.23 9.93 7.47
CA MET A 209 -4.59 9.94 8.04
C MET A 209 -5.30 8.59 7.83
N VAL A 210 -5.26 8.06 6.62
CA VAL A 210 -5.90 6.76 6.29
C VAL A 210 -5.21 5.62 7.03
N TYR A 211 -3.88 5.59 7.06
CA TYR A 211 -3.10 4.60 7.80
C TYR A 211 -3.39 4.66 9.31
N TRP A 212 -3.37 5.85 9.88
CA TRP A 212 -3.67 6.06 11.31
C TRP A 212 -5.09 5.58 11.65
N TYR A 213 -6.09 5.95 10.84
CA TYR A 213 -7.46 5.50 11.03
C TYR A 213 -7.58 3.98 10.97
N ALA A 214 -6.97 3.36 9.98
CA ALA A 214 -6.98 1.92 9.79
C ALA A 214 -6.32 1.18 10.96
N THR A 215 -5.13 1.61 11.39
CA THR A 215 -4.35 0.92 12.43
C THR A 215 -4.84 1.23 13.84
N LYS A 216 -5.38 2.43 14.12
CA LYS A 216 -5.83 2.84 15.47
C LYS A 216 -7.32 2.66 15.71
N ARG A 217 -8.15 2.60 14.66
CA ARG A 217 -9.61 2.51 14.80
C ARG A 217 -10.20 1.22 14.25
N ILE A 218 -9.61 0.61 13.21
CA ILE A 218 -10.12 -0.61 12.59
C ILE A 218 -9.41 -1.86 13.13
N MET A 219 -8.07 -1.91 13.08
CA MET A 219 -7.32 -3.08 13.54
C MET A 219 -7.65 -3.50 14.98
N PRO A 220 -7.75 -2.62 15.99
CA PRO A 220 -8.06 -3.04 17.35
C PRO A 220 -9.42 -3.72 17.51
N ARG A 221 -10.37 -3.49 16.58
CA ARG A 221 -11.71 -4.12 16.65
C ARG A 221 -11.64 -5.64 16.55
N ILE A 222 -10.65 -6.19 15.83
CA ILE A 222 -10.51 -7.64 15.70
C ILE A 222 -10.26 -8.32 17.06
N LEU A 223 -9.52 -7.68 17.96
CA LEU A 223 -9.22 -8.21 19.29
C LEU A 223 -10.48 -8.22 20.18
N SER A 224 -11.23 -7.11 20.20
CA SER A 224 -12.46 -6.99 20.97
C SER A 224 -13.58 -7.91 20.46
N GLU A 225 -13.73 -8.05 19.15
CA GLU A 225 -14.70 -8.95 18.54
C GLU A 225 -14.36 -10.42 18.76
N SER A 226 -13.08 -10.78 18.71
CA SER A 226 -12.62 -12.13 19.02
C SER A 226 -12.95 -12.53 20.47
N GLN A 227 -12.71 -11.64 21.43
CA GLN A 227 -13.04 -11.86 22.83
C GLN A 227 -14.56 -12.03 23.02
N ARG A 228 -15.37 -11.21 22.35
CA ARG A 228 -16.83 -11.29 22.40
C ARG A 228 -17.34 -12.62 21.84
N ARG A 229 -16.84 -13.06 20.66
CA ARG A 229 -17.21 -14.35 20.05
C ARG A 229 -16.87 -15.52 20.98
N LYS A 230 -15.69 -15.52 21.59
CA LYS A 230 -15.29 -16.56 22.56
C LYS A 230 -16.22 -16.62 23.78
N ARG A 231 -16.66 -15.47 24.31
CA ARG A 231 -17.62 -15.40 25.43
C ARG A 231 -18.99 -15.99 25.01
N THR A 232 -19.52 -15.55 23.88
CA THR A 232 -20.81 -16.05 23.36
C THR A 232 -20.78 -17.55 23.15
N GLN A 233 -19.70 -18.08 22.54
CA GLN A 233 -19.56 -19.54 22.33
C GLN A 233 -19.54 -20.29 23.67
N LYS A 234 -18.78 -19.80 24.66
CA LYS A 234 -18.75 -20.41 25.99
C LYS A 234 -20.12 -20.42 26.68
N GLU A 235 -20.90 -19.35 26.52
CA GLU A 235 -22.28 -19.29 27.03
C GLU A 235 -23.22 -20.30 26.36
N ILE A 236 -23.08 -20.51 25.03
CA ILE A 236 -23.85 -21.51 24.28
C ILE A 236 -23.47 -22.92 24.77
N ASP A 237 -22.18 -23.21 24.89
CA ASP A 237 -21.69 -24.53 25.33
C ASP A 237 -22.13 -24.87 26.77
N ILE A 238 -22.32 -23.89 27.64
CA ILE A 238 -22.83 -24.07 29.00
C ILE A 238 -24.33 -24.37 28.98
N LYS A 239 -25.10 -23.71 28.10
CA LYS A 239 -26.55 -23.91 28.00
C LYS A 239 -26.94 -25.21 27.30
N SER A 240 -26.02 -25.82 26.55
CA SER A 240 -26.24 -27.09 25.84
C SER A 240 -25.90 -28.35 26.68
N LYS A 241 -25.35 -28.17 27.86
CA LYS A 241 -25.11 -29.23 28.88
C LYS A 241 -26.20 -29.22 29.94
#